data_f1d04d84c108a3976f5e3d60a16dca5a
#
_entry.id   f1d04d84c108a3976f5e3d60a16dca5a
#
_cell.length_a   1.000
_cell.length_b   1.000
_cell.length_c   1.000
_cell.angle_alpha   90.00
_cell.angle_beta   90.00
_cell.angle_gamma   90.00
#
_symmetry.space_group_name_H-M   'P 1'
#
loop_
_entity.id
_entity.type
_entity.pdbx_description
1 polymer ?
#
loop_
_entity_poly.entity_id
_entity_poly.type
_entity_poly.pdbx_seq_one_letter_code
_entity_poly.pdbx_strand_id
1 'polypeptide(L)'
;MALYHFSVKQVSRGKGQTVVNSAAYISGQKLYNDYYGQTHDYTKKSGVVFTEILTPEYVPERLTDRETLWNEVEKVEKSKRAQLAYSFDIALQNELTLDENIELARAFCREQFVARGMIVDLAVHEGKSKNEDEPDNPHFHVLAPIRPFTEDGRWGNKQKREYVLDEDGNRIKDAKGKDIFNAVSTTGWNDPELLKEWRRAWTEKVNEKFRECHMAARIDHRSYKEQGIDLIPTIHEGYEVRAMEKKGIKTIIGELNRAIRQFNQMFISLKESIQWMKTAYEEMKVELDRRQNPTLLESLQDYYDKKTQGRPPLPNFYAEMKRKGKNLSNLQEFAKSINYLQTHQIETMDDLKERIDELNGVVSVGKKEISEKREQLKKLENLEKMAEVIKTNQPLIDEYNRFYFQKRREKYYQQHKKEINYYRKCERELKQHLDKNGKVPTARWKREKEELRTAIEELKADKQPYQDELAFVKKVQTCADIARRDREMAEADTSGRS
;
A
#
# COMPACT_ATOMS: atom_id res chain seq x y z
N MET A 1 -2.75 23.88 -14.79
CA MET A 1 -1.72 23.53 -13.77
C MET A 1 -1.56 24.75 -12.86
N ALA A 2 -1.78 24.58 -11.58
CA ALA A 2 -1.69 25.66 -10.61
C ALA A 2 -0.29 26.29 -10.65
N LEU A 3 -0.25 27.62 -10.63
CA LEU A 3 0.98 28.40 -10.79
C LEU A 3 1.44 28.95 -9.43
N TYR A 4 2.71 28.74 -9.08
CA TYR A 4 3.34 29.42 -7.96
C TYR A 4 4.30 30.49 -8.44
N HIS A 5 4.06 31.73 -8.02
CA HIS A 5 4.99 32.85 -8.12
C HIS A 5 4.85 33.73 -6.89
N PHE A 6 5.97 34.08 -6.26
CA PHE A 6 6.01 34.99 -5.12
C PHE A 6 7.33 35.73 -5.13
N SER A 7 7.32 36.95 -5.62
CA SER A 7 8.49 37.81 -5.64
C SER A 7 8.32 39.07 -4.77
N VAL A 8 9.42 39.53 -4.22
CA VAL A 8 9.49 40.79 -3.52
C VAL A 8 10.68 41.64 -4.00
N LYS A 9 10.42 42.86 -4.23
CA LYS A 9 11.42 43.89 -4.64
C LYS A 9 11.25 45.12 -3.75
N GLN A 10 12.25 46.01 -3.77
CA GLN A 10 12.18 47.30 -3.07
C GLN A 10 12.10 48.42 -4.08
N VAL A 11 11.11 49.29 -3.91
CA VAL A 11 11.02 50.56 -4.63
C VAL A 11 12.05 51.49 -4.01
N SER A 12 12.99 51.98 -4.81
CA SER A 12 14.11 52.79 -4.31
C SER A 12 14.31 54.05 -5.16
N ARG A 13 14.33 55.20 -4.46
CA ARG A 13 14.63 56.49 -5.10
C ARG A 13 16.01 56.51 -5.72
N GLY A 14 17.00 55.82 -5.12
CA GLY A 14 18.34 55.71 -5.67
C GLY A 14 18.42 54.98 -7.01
N LYS A 15 17.37 54.27 -7.41
CA LYS A 15 17.20 53.61 -8.70
C LYS A 15 16.37 54.43 -9.69
N GLY A 16 16.07 55.70 -9.34
CA GLY A 16 15.20 56.56 -10.15
C GLY A 16 13.72 56.18 -10.08
N GLN A 17 13.30 55.41 -9.07
CA GLN A 17 11.92 54.98 -8.88
C GLN A 17 11.22 55.90 -7.88
N THR A 18 9.91 56.07 -8.05
CA THR A 18 9.02 56.73 -7.08
C THR A 18 7.90 55.79 -6.71
N VAL A 19 7.51 55.84 -5.41
CA VAL A 19 6.46 54.93 -4.94
C VAL A 19 5.09 55.42 -5.42
N VAL A 20 4.87 56.74 -5.60
CA VAL A 20 3.62 57.27 -6.17
C VAL A 20 3.41 56.76 -7.60
N ASN A 21 4.49 56.72 -8.43
CA ASN A 21 4.39 56.09 -9.77
C ASN A 21 4.06 54.60 -9.69
N SER A 22 4.69 53.88 -8.76
CA SER A 22 4.42 52.46 -8.57
C SER A 22 2.98 52.20 -8.15
N ALA A 23 2.44 53.02 -7.21
CA ALA A 23 1.06 52.96 -6.74
C ALA A 23 0.05 53.27 -7.87
N ALA A 24 0.31 54.33 -8.67
CA ALA A 24 -0.51 54.67 -9.81
C ALA A 24 -0.53 53.54 -10.84
N TYR A 25 0.63 52.93 -11.09
CA TYR A 25 0.75 51.81 -12.03
C TYR A 25 -0.03 50.55 -11.59
N ILE A 26 0.12 50.11 -10.34
CA ILE A 26 -0.56 48.88 -9.87
C ILE A 26 -2.08 49.09 -9.74
N SER A 27 -2.51 50.28 -9.34
CA SER A 27 -3.95 50.62 -9.15
C SER A 27 -4.66 51.06 -10.45
N GLY A 28 -3.92 51.34 -11.53
CA GLY A 28 -4.51 51.89 -12.74
C GLY A 28 -5.10 53.32 -12.54
N GLN A 29 -4.57 54.09 -11.60
CA GLN A 29 -5.09 55.40 -11.23
C GLN A 29 -4.18 56.51 -11.72
N LYS A 30 -4.72 57.72 -11.64
CA LYS A 30 -3.96 58.98 -11.86
C LYS A 30 -3.64 59.56 -10.51
N LEU A 31 -2.34 59.67 -10.18
CA LEU A 31 -1.86 60.20 -8.91
C LEU A 31 -0.84 61.34 -9.15
N TYR A 32 -0.94 62.37 -8.34
CA TYR A 32 0.03 63.46 -8.35
C TYR A 32 1.15 63.21 -7.33
N ASN A 33 2.37 63.42 -7.75
CA ASN A 33 3.55 63.25 -6.91
C ASN A 33 4.09 64.61 -6.46
N ASP A 34 3.87 64.96 -5.21
CA ASP A 34 4.30 66.20 -4.60
C ASP A 34 5.81 66.41 -4.59
N TYR A 35 6.58 65.31 -4.40
CA TYR A 35 8.04 65.34 -4.29
C TYR A 35 8.71 65.76 -5.61
N TYR A 36 8.17 65.26 -6.75
CA TYR A 36 8.70 65.52 -8.08
C TYR A 36 7.88 66.57 -8.85
N GLY A 37 6.73 67.00 -8.39
CA GLY A 37 5.84 67.94 -9.05
C GLY A 37 5.25 67.39 -10.36
N GLN A 38 4.98 66.10 -10.45
CA GLN A 38 4.51 65.50 -11.70
C GLN A 38 3.36 64.53 -11.45
N THR A 39 2.51 64.38 -12.47
CA THR A 39 1.38 63.45 -12.46
C THR A 39 1.73 62.18 -13.14
N HIS A 40 1.40 61.02 -12.52
CA HIS A 40 1.46 59.70 -13.10
C HIS A 40 0.05 59.22 -13.44
N ASP A 41 -0.23 58.99 -14.72
CA ASP A 41 -1.58 58.63 -15.20
C ASP A 41 -1.57 57.27 -15.88
N TYR A 42 -2.19 56.30 -15.22
CA TYR A 42 -2.37 54.94 -15.70
C TYR A 42 -3.85 54.56 -15.87
N THR A 43 -4.75 55.52 -16.00
CA THR A 43 -6.21 55.27 -16.16
C THR A 43 -6.57 54.47 -17.43
N LYS A 44 -5.68 54.48 -18.42
CA LYS A 44 -5.83 53.66 -19.64
C LYS A 44 -5.35 52.22 -19.47
N LYS A 45 -4.79 51.84 -18.33
CA LYS A 45 -4.35 50.49 -18.04
C LYS A 45 -5.55 49.57 -17.85
N SER A 46 -5.66 48.54 -18.64
CA SER A 46 -6.70 47.48 -18.53
C SER A 46 -6.25 46.35 -17.59
N GLY A 47 -7.19 45.59 -17.09
CA GLY A 47 -6.95 44.37 -16.31
C GLY A 47 -6.78 44.58 -14.82
N VAL A 48 -6.87 45.78 -14.28
CA VAL A 48 -6.99 46.04 -12.84
C VAL A 48 -8.46 45.82 -12.44
N VAL A 49 -8.72 44.81 -11.63
CA VAL A 49 -10.09 44.39 -11.30
C VAL A 49 -10.48 44.67 -9.87
N PHE A 50 -9.51 44.83 -8.99
CA PHE A 50 -9.77 45.17 -7.57
C PHE A 50 -8.61 45.96 -6.98
N THR A 51 -8.89 46.95 -6.14
CA THR A 51 -7.88 47.67 -5.35
C THR A 51 -8.41 48.04 -3.99
N GLU A 52 -7.59 47.90 -2.94
CA GLU A 52 -7.95 48.25 -1.57
C GLU A 52 -6.69 48.65 -0.78
N ILE A 53 -6.80 49.61 0.13
CA ILE A 53 -5.76 49.85 1.12
C ILE A 53 -6.21 49.27 2.44
N LEU A 54 -5.41 48.32 2.95
CA LEU A 54 -5.63 47.62 4.22
C LEU A 54 -4.68 48.17 5.25
N THR A 55 -5.21 48.59 6.41
CA THR A 55 -4.45 49.20 7.48
C THR A 55 -4.69 48.54 8.82
N PRO A 56 -3.70 48.57 9.74
CA PRO A 56 -3.95 48.35 11.16
C PRO A 56 -4.95 49.38 11.73
N GLU A 57 -5.68 48.98 12.77
CA GLU A 57 -6.75 49.83 13.36
C GLU A 57 -6.28 51.21 13.87
N TYR A 58 -5.03 51.31 14.30
CA TYR A 58 -4.44 52.54 14.80
C TYR A 58 -4.01 53.52 13.70
N VAL A 59 -4.07 53.11 12.42
CA VAL A 59 -3.70 53.98 11.30
C VAL A 59 -4.86 54.88 10.96
N PRO A 60 -4.64 56.20 10.86
CA PRO A 60 -5.72 57.14 10.59
C PRO A 60 -6.30 56.98 9.19
N GLU A 61 -7.61 57.18 9.06
CA GLU A 61 -8.39 56.99 7.83
C GLU A 61 -7.82 57.71 6.61
N ARG A 62 -7.22 58.94 6.81
CA ARG A 62 -6.58 59.67 5.72
C ARG A 62 -5.51 58.89 4.95
N LEU A 63 -4.90 57.87 5.59
CA LEU A 63 -3.91 57.00 4.95
C LEU A 63 -4.55 55.82 4.18
N THR A 64 -5.86 55.75 4.11
CA THR A 64 -6.58 54.88 3.19
C THR A 64 -6.79 55.54 1.81
N ASP A 65 -6.50 56.84 1.69
CA ASP A 65 -6.36 57.52 0.41
C ASP A 65 -4.96 57.28 -0.18
N ARG A 66 -4.92 56.72 -1.39
CA ARG A 66 -3.68 56.23 -2.04
C ARG A 66 -2.71 57.35 -2.33
N GLU A 67 -3.20 58.50 -2.81
CA GLU A 67 -2.35 59.64 -3.14
C GLU A 67 -1.73 60.23 -1.86
N THR A 68 -2.53 60.41 -0.82
CA THR A 68 -2.09 60.89 0.50
C THR A 68 -1.05 59.93 1.11
N LEU A 69 -1.33 58.64 1.15
CA LEU A 69 -0.43 57.65 1.71
C LEU A 69 0.96 57.71 1.08
N TRP A 70 1.00 57.64 -0.25
CA TRP A 70 2.28 57.51 -0.95
C TRP A 70 3.06 58.82 -1.03
N ASN A 71 2.39 59.98 -1.03
CA ASN A 71 3.08 61.26 -0.90
C ASN A 71 3.64 61.46 0.52
N GLU A 72 2.96 61.00 1.58
CA GLU A 72 3.54 60.99 2.91
C GLU A 72 4.77 60.12 3.03
N VAL A 73 4.76 58.93 2.42
CA VAL A 73 5.94 58.04 2.37
C VAL A 73 7.12 58.71 1.64
N GLU A 74 6.89 59.34 0.48
CA GLU A 74 7.93 60.12 -0.21
C GLU A 74 8.48 61.26 0.65
N LYS A 75 7.62 61.96 1.34
CA LYS A 75 7.98 63.14 2.17
C LYS A 75 8.77 62.76 3.42
N VAL A 76 8.43 61.66 4.09
CA VAL A 76 9.12 61.24 5.32
C VAL A 76 10.52 60.70 5.05
N GLU A 77 10.76 60.20 3.83
CA GLU A 77 12.04 59.66 3.43
C GLU A 77 12.99 60.73 2.87
N LYS A 78 13.90 61.20 3.71
CA LYS A 78 14.78 62.34 3.40
C LYS A 78 15.96 62.01 2.47
N SER A 79 16.38 60.74 2.43
CA SER A 79 17.57 60.35 1.67
C SER A 79 17.31 60.27 0.16
N LYS A 80 18.23 60.77 -0.66
CA LYS A 80 18.22 60.60 -2.13
C LYS A 80 18.35 59.18 -2.59
N ARG A 81 18.76 58.23 -1.68
CA ARG A 81 18.86 56.80 -1.96
C ARG A 81 17.85 56.01 -1.11
N ALA A 82 16.80 56.63 -0.65
CA ALA A 82 15.82 56.00 0.24
C ALA A 82 15.18 54.78 -0.45
N GLN A 83 15.04 53.71 0.31
CA GLN A 83 14.12 52.61 0.02
C GLN A 83 12.75 53.03 0.55
N LEU A 84 11.73 53.00 -0.31
CA LEU A 84 10.41 53.58 -0.05
C LEU A 84 9.39 52.54 0.39
N ALA A 85 9.29 51.46 -0.38
CA ALA A 85 8.31 50.41 -0.17
C ALA A 85 8.84 49.04 -0.55
N TYR A 86 8.29 48.01 0.05
CA TYR A 86 8.29 46.64 -0.52
C TYR A 86 7.24 46.57 -1.62
N SER A 87 7.58 45.90 -2.72
CA SER A 87 6.67 45.61 -3.82
C SER A 87 6.64 44.10 -4.04
N PHE A 88 5.52 43.49 -3.72
CA PHE A 88 5.27 42.10 -3.93
C PHE A 88 4.50 41.90 -5.23
N ASP A 89 4.80 40.76 -5.89
CA ASP A 89 4.08 40.29 -7.05
C ASP A 89 3.83 38.79 -6.83
N ILE A 90 2.55 38.41 -6.73
CA ILE A 90 2.13 37.10 -6.26
C ILE A 90 1.06 36.56 -7.20
N ALA A 91 1.29 35.33 -7.73
CA ALA A 91 0.34 34.68 -8.63
C ALA A 91 -0.92 34.25 -7.92
N LEU A 92 -2.06 34.47 -8.57
CA LEU A 92 -3.35 33.91 -8.26
C LEU A 92 -3.62 32.68 -9.10
N GLN A 93 -4.73 32.00 -8.88
CA GLN A 93 -5.00 30.67 -9.44
C GLN A 93 -6.07 30.74 -10.53
N ASN A 94 -5.77 30.21 -11.71
CA ASN A 94 -6.73 30.10 -12.81
C ASN A 94 -7.87 29.13 -12.50
N GLU A 95 -7.66 28.23 -11.56
CA GLU A 95 -8.64 27.24 -11.13
C GLU A 95 -9.74 27.82 -10.24
N LEU A 96 -9.51 29.03 -9.66
CA LEU A 96 -10.45 29.73 -8.80
C LEU A 96 -11.18 30.85 -9.55
N THR A 97 -12.37 31.19 -9.11
CA THR A 97 -13.09 32.37 -9.61
C THR A 97 -12.39 33.67 -9.22
N LEU A 98 -12.71 34.76 -9.89
CA LEU A 98 -12.13 36.07 -9.58
C LEU A 98 -12.41 36.47 -8.15
N ASP A 99 -13.65 36.30 -7.69
CA ASP A 99 -14.07 36.68 -6.32
C ASP A 99 -13.33 35.85 -5.26
N GLU A 100 -13.18 34.54 -5.49
CA GLU A 100 -12.39 33.69 -4.60
C GLU A 100 -10.92 34.11 -4.54
N ASN A 101 -10.33 34.47 -5.66
CA ASN A 101 -8.96 34.97 -5.75
C ASN A 101 -8.80 36.32 -5.00
N ILE A 102 -9.78 37.24 -5.11
CA ILE A 102 -9.78 38.52 -4.38
C ILE A 102 -9.85 38.25 -2.88
N GLU A 103 -10.79 37.44 -2.42
CA GLU A 103 -10.92 37.11 -1.00
C GLU A 103 -9.67 36.43 -0.44
N LEU A 104 -9.07 35.53 -1.21
CA LEU A 104 -7.83 34.83 -0.85
C LEU A 104 -6.68 35.83 -0.66
N ALA A 105 -6.50 36.77 -1.60
CA ALA A 105 -5.48 37.80 -1.54
C ALA A 105 -5.70 38.77 -0.34
N ARG A 106 -6.96 39.22 -0.11
CA ARG A 106 -7.32 40.09 1.02
C ARG A 106 -7.05 39.40 2.36
N ALA A 107 -7.49 38.14 2.52
CA ALA A 107 -7.27 37.37 3.74
C ALA A 107 -5.77 37.18 4.02
N PHE A 108 -5.00 36.80 3.00
CA PHE A 108 -3.54 36.69 3.12
C PHE A 108 -2.87 38.01 3.54
N CYS A 109 -3.24 39.13 2.91
CA CYS A 109 -2.68 40.43 3.26
C CYS A 109 -3.01 40.85 4.70
N ARG A 110 -4.23 40.61 5.16
CA ARG A 110 -4.63 40.89 6.54
C ARG A 110 -3.86 40.05 7.55
N GLU A 111 -3.78 38.77 7.33
CA GLU A 111 -3.14 37.81 8.25
C GLU A 111 -1.61 37.98 8.29
N GLN A 112 -0.98 38.20 7.13
CA GLN A 112 0.48 38.14 7.03
C GLN A 112 1.16 39.49 7.06
N PHE A 113 0.51 40.55 6.60
CA PHE A 113 1.10 41.86 6.54
C PHE A 113 0.47 42.85 7.54
N VAL A 114 -0.85 43.02 7.49
CA VAL A 114 -1.54 43.97 8.37
C VAL A 114 -1.42 43.61 9.85
N ALA A 115 -1.57 42.33 10.18
CA ALA A 115 -1.39 41.81 11.54
C ALA A 115 0.03 42.04 12.10
N ARG A 116 1.03 42.27 11.23
CA ARG A 116 2.40 42.66 11.62
C ARG A 116 2.64 44.15 11.58
N GLY A 117 1.58 44.98 11.50
CA GLY A 117 1.64 46.42 11.51
C GLY A 117 1.98 47.06 10.17
N MET A 118 1.92 46.35 9.07
CA MET A 118 2.15 46.91 7.73
C MET A 118 0.88 47.58 7.19
N ILE A 119 1.03 48.74 6.55
CA ILE A 119 0.01 49.30 5.67
C ILE A 119 0.17 48.64 4.32
N VAL A 120 -0.91 48.17 3.70
CA VAL A 120 -0.92 47.38 2.48
C VAL A 120 -1.77 48.06 1.41
N ASP A 121 -1.16 48.43 0.30
CA ASP A 121 -1.87 48.84 -0.90
C ASP A 121 -1.95 47.63 -1.84
N LEU A 122 -3.13 46.97 -1.90
CA LEU A 122 -3.45 45.76 -2.65
C LEU A 122 -4.07 46.14 -3.99
N ALA A 123 -3.58 45.53 -5.06
CA ALA A 123 -4.18 45.60 -6.40
C ALA A 123 -4.22 44.22 -7.05
N VAL A 124 -5.38 43.79 -7.50
CA VAL A 124 -5.58 42.50 -8.20
C VAL A 124 -5.71 42.77 -9.69
N HIS A 125 -4.94 41.99 -10.47
CA HIS A 125 -4.94 42.06 -11.93
C HIS A 125 -5.43 40.73 -12.50
N GLU A 126 -6.36 40.77 -13.45
CA GLU A 126 -6.91 39.59 -14.09
C GLU A 126 -5.88 38.90 -15.01
N GLY A 127 -4.95 39.67 -15.57
CA GLY A 127 -3.83 39.11 -16.36
C GLY A 127 -4.25 38.33 -17.58
N LYS A 128 -5.40 38.70 -18.21
CA LYS A 128 -5.88 38.00 -19.41
C LYS A 128 -4.84 37.92 -20.50
N SER A 129 -4.62 36.72 -21.01
CA SER A 129 -3.76 36.52 -22.18
C SER A 129 -4.43 37.06 -23.43
N LYS A 130 -3.64 37.66 -24.31
CA LYS A 130 -4.10 38.08 -25.65
C LYS A 130 -4.05 36.90 -26.65
N ASN A 131 -3.47 35.80 -26.28
CA ASN A 131 -3.33 34.59 -27.08
C ASN A 131 -4.17 33.48 -26.40
N GLU A 132 -5.12 32.91 -27.10
CA GLU A 132 -6.00 31.83 -26.60
C GLU A 132 -5.23 30.57 -26.19
N ASP A 133 -4.05 30.34 -26.77
CA ASP A 133 -3.19 29.21 -26.46
C ASP A 133 -2.34 29.42 -25.17
N GLU A 134 -2.31 30.63 -24.60
CA GLU A 134 -1.59 30.93 -23.38
C GLU A 134 -2.57 31.07 -22.20
N PRO A 135 -2.34 30.44 -21.05
CA PRO A 135 -3.18 30.59 -19.88
C PRO A 135 -3.15 32.04 -19.37
N ASP A 136 -4.25 32.48 -18.80
CA ASP A 136 -4.31 33.73 -18.08
C ASP A 136 -3.29 33.72 -16.92
N ASN A 137 -2.83 34.90 -16.56
CA ASN A 137 -1.86 35.10 -15.47
C ASN A 137 -2.46 36.03 -14.40
N PRO A 138 -3.51 35.60 -13.70
CA PRO A 138 -4.07 36.38 -12.62
C PRO A 138 -3.03 36.53 -11.51
N HIS A 139 -2.86 37.74 -11.01
CA HIS A 139 -1.87 38.04 -9.97
C HIS A 139 -2.30 39.25 -9.14
N PHE A 140 -1.71 39.38 -7.98
CA PHE A 140 -1.92 40.59 -7.18
C PHE A 140 -0.58 41.23 -6.81
N HIS A 141 -0.63 42.54 -6.76
CA HIS A 141 0.47 43.36 -6.28
C HIS A 141 0.16 43.88 -4.88
N VAL A 142 1.19 43.95 -4.06
CA VAL A 142 1.17 44.61 -2.77
C VAL A 142 2.28 45.63 -2.72
N LEU A 143 1.96 46.89 -2.45
CA LEU A 143 2.93 47.87 -2.01
C LEU A 143 2.77 48.10 -0.51
N ALA A 144 3.87 48.05 0.24
CA ALA A 144 3.87 48.28 1.69
C ALA A 144 5.04 49.19 2.07
N PRO A 145 4.82 50.30 2.80
CA PRO A 145 5.90 51.15 3.26
C PRO A 145 6.95 50.40 4.07
N ILE A 146 8.23 50.63 3.84
CA ILE A 146 9.31 50.02 4.64
C ILE A 146 9.36 50.64 6.06
N ARG A 147 8.90 51.87 6.20
CA ARG A 147 8.80 52.59 7.48
C ARG A 147 7.49 52.22 8.18
N PRO A 148 7.50 51.72 9.42
CA PRO A 148 6.28 51.47 10.16
C PRO A 148 5.52 52.76 10.50
N PHE A 149 4.20 52.70 10.52
CA PHE A 149 3.38 53.68 11.19
C PHE A 149 3.12 53.19 12.61
N THR A 150 3.29 54.04 13.61
CA THR A 150 3.21 53.65 15.02
C THR A 150 1.87 54.01 15.63
N GLU A 151 1.50 53.37 16.75
CA GLU A 151 0.29 53.66 17.50
C GLU A 151 0.22 55.12 17.98
N ASP A 152 1.37 55.83 18.13
CA ASP A 152 1.45 57.25 18.44
C ASP A 152 0.96 58.17 17.30
N GLY A 153 0.50 57.61 16.19
CA GLY A 153 0.03 58.37 15.04
C GLY A 153 1.16 58.98 14.19
N ARG A 154 2.35 58.41 14.19
CA ARG A 154 3.55 58.93 13.50
C ARG A 154 4.26 57.82 12.70
N TRP A 155 5.03 58.26 11.70
CA TRP A 155 5.97 57.40 11.03
C TRP A 155 7.16 57.06 11.94
N GLY A 156 7.34 55.78 12.29
CA GLY A 156 8.43 55.30 13.12
C GLY A 156 9.78 55.26 12.37
N ASN A 157 10.82 54.79 13.01
CA ASN A 157 12.14 54.64 12.40
C ASN A 157 12.27 53.24 11.78
N LYS A 158 12.95 53.13 10.63
CA LYS A 158 13.26 51.82 10.01
C LYS A 158 14.26 50.99 10.80
N GLN A 159 15.18 51.68 11.47
CA GLN A 159 16.28 51.12 12.23
C GLN A 159 16.49 51.81 13.53
N LYS A 160 16.93 51.10 14.55
CA LYS A 160 17.44 51.61 15.82
C LYS A 160 18.95 51.32 15.90
N ARG A 161 19.65 52.14 16.69
CA ARG A 161 21.07 51.93 16.98
C ARG A 161 21.18 51.08 18.22
N GLU A 162 21.78 49.90 18.08
CA GLU A 162 22.22 49.08 19.22
C GLU A 162 23.72 49.29 19.39
N TYR A 163 24.09 50.03 20.46
CA TYR A 163 25.49 50.33 20.72
C TYR A 163 26.23 49.08 21.19
N VAL A 164 27.45 48.90 20.69
CA VAL A 164 28.35 47.89 21.15
C VAL A 164 28.91 48.31 22.50
N LEU A 165 28.74 47.44 23.51
CA LEU A 165 29.17 47.70 24.88
C LEU A 165 30.42 46.85 25.19
N ASP A 166 31.28 47.39 26.07
CA ASP A 166 32.37 46.65 26.69
C ASP A 166 31.88 45.77 27.87
N GLU A 167 32.75 45.04 28.53
CA GLU A 167 32.42 44.17 29.67
C GLU A 167 31.83 44.92 30.87
N ASP A 168 32.11 46.23 30.98
CA ASP A 168 31.59 47.11 32.03
C ASP A 168 30.27 47.84 31.65
N GLY A 169 29.73 47.54 30.42
CA GLY A 169 28.49 48.15 29.95
C GLY A 169 28.66 49.55 29.32
N ASN A 170 29.87 50.02 29.06
CA ASN A 170 30.11 51.32 28.42
C ASN A 170 30.14 51.16 26.90
N ARG A 171 29.82 52.22 26.17
CA ARG A 171 29.85 52.22 24.72
C ARG A 171 31.26 52.22 24.17
N ILE A 172 31.55 51.26 23.33
CA ILE A 172 32.86 51.21 22.63
C ILE A 172 32.90 52.28 21.56
N LYS A 173 34.03 52.98 21.47
CA LYS A 173 34.26 54.02 20.46
C LYS A 173 35.26 53.55 19.41
N ASP A 174 35.10 54.08 18.18
CA ASP A 174 36.02 53.87 17.08
C ASP A 174 37.30 54.72 17.28
N ALA A 175 38.30 54.55 16.40
CA ALA A 175 39.56 55.29 16.42
C ALA A 175 39.38 56.83 16.27
N LYS A 176 38.16 57.29 15.92
CA LYS A 176 37.78 58.70 15.79
C LYS A 176 36.94 59.22 16.96
N GLY A 177 36.78 58.41 18.01
CA GLY A 177 36.01 58.73 19.20
C GLY A 177 34.49 58.64 19.05
N LYS A 178 33.97 58.03 17.95
CA LYS A 178 32.52 57.87 17.74
C LYS A 178 32.06 56.53 18.28
N ASP A 179 30.89 56.50 18.91
CA ASP A 179 30.27 55.29 19.40
C ASP A 179 30.05 54.28 18.26
N ILE A 180 30.50 53.02 18.45
CA ILE A 180 30.24 51.91 17.55
C ILE A 180 28.83 51.37 17.83
N PHE A 181 28.03 51.20 16.80
CA PHE A 181 26.69 50.64 16.89
C PHE A 181 26.35 49.75 15.69
N ASN A 182 25.50 48.80 15.93
CA ASN A 182 24.81 48.02 14.88
C ASN A 182 23.48 48.73 14.55
N ALA A 183 23.17 48.84 13.24
CA ALA A 183 21.88 49.33 12.78
C ALA A 183 20.93 48.13 12.65
N VAL A 184 20.02 47.98 13.62
CA VAL A 184 19.08 46.84 13.68
C VAL A 184 17.71 47.30 13.20
N SER A 185 17.03 46.46 12.38
CA SER A 185 15.67 46.74 11.93
C SER A 185 14.71 46.87 13.13
N THR A 186 13.78 47.84 13.06
CA THR A 186 12.76 48.02 14.10
C THR A 186 11.58 47.07 13.93
N THR A 187 11.36 46.54 12.73
CA THR A 187 10.17 45.73 12.36
C THR A 187 10.49 44.28 12.06
N GLY A 188 11.73 43.95 11.72
CA GLY A 188 12.11 42.60 11.23
C GLY A 188 11.54 42.26 9.85
N TRP A 189 10.84 43.15 9.16
CA TRP A 189 10.19 42.86 7.87
C TRP A 189 11.16 42.51 6.74
N ASN A 190 12.43 42.79 6.92
CA ASN A 190 13.51 42.44 6.00
C ASN A 190 14.23 41.14 6.37
N ASP A 191 13.75 40.37 7.34
CA ASP A 191 14.32 39.07 7.71
C ASP A 191 14.11 38.06 6.56
N PRO A 192 15.17 37.41 6.07
CA PRO A 192 15.05 36.36 5.07
C PRO A 192 14.13 35.18 5.50
N GLU A 193 14.10 34.85 6.78
CA GLU A 193 13.23 33.76 7.29
C GLU A 193 11.75 34.18 7.23
N LEU A 194 11.43 35.45 7.48
CA LEU A 194 10.07 35.95 7.34
C LEU A 194 9.56 35.85 5.88
N LEU A 195 10.44 36.06 4.91
CA LEU A 195 10.08 35.86 3.50
C LEU A 195 9.74 34.41 3.20
N LYS A 196 10.48 33.45 3.78
CA LYS A 196 10.18 32.01 3.63
C LYS A 196 8.84 31.65 4.30
N GLU A 197 8.58 32.26 5.48
CA GLU A 197 7.30 32.11 6.19
C GLU A 197 6.13 32.61 5.34
N TRP A 198 6.21 33.81 4.74
CA TRP A 198 5.18 34.34 3.84
C TRP A 198 4.93 33.44 2.63
N ARG A 199 6.00 32.90 2.01
CA ARG A 199 5.88 31.98 0.88
C ARG A 199 5.19 30.69 1.27
N ARG A 200 5.53 30.13 2.44
CA ARG A 200 4.86 28.96 3.00
C ARG A 200 3.40 29.23 3.28
N ALA A 201 3.10 30.33 4.01
CA ALA A 201 1.74 30.71 4.37
C ALA A 201 0.84 30.91 3.13
N TRP A 202 1.38 31.53 2.06
CA TRP A 202 0.66 31.64 0.79
C TRP A 202 0.33 30.29 0.19
N THR A 203 1.32 29.40 0.16
CA THR A 203 1.15 28.03 -0.36
C THR A 203 0.10 27.24 0.43
N GLU A 204 0.17 27.30 1.75
CA GLU A 204 -0.79 26.64 2.64
C GLU A 204 -2.22 27.16 2.41
N LYS A 205 -2.39 28.48 2.35
CA LYS A 205 -3.68 29.14 2.14
C LYS A 205 -4.33 28.78 0.79
N VAL A 206 -3.55 28.80 -0.28
CA VAL A 206 -4.03 28.37 -1.62
C VAL A 206 -4.40 26.89 -1.62
N ASN A 207 -3.55 26.05 -1.06
CA ASN A 207 -3.80 24.60 -1.02
C ASN A 207 -4.98 24.22 -0.13
N GLU A 208 -5.25 25.01 0.93
CA GLU A 208 -6.45 24.89 1.75
C GLU A 208 -7.71 25.22 0.93
N LYS A 209 -7.70 26.35 0.22
CA LYS A 209 -8.80 26.73 -0.67
C LYS A 209 -9.07 25.67 -1.75
N PHE A 210 -8.03 25.10 -2.33
CA PHE A 210 -8.20 23.98 -3.30
C PHE A 210 -8.83 22.75 -2.64
N ARG A 211 -8.52 22.44 -1.37
CA ARG A 211 -9.17 21.34 -0.65
C ARG A 211 -10.65 21.64 -0.40
N GLU A 212 -10.99 22.85 0.03
CA GLU A 212 -12.38 23.30 0.23
C GLU A 212 -13.21 23.17 -1.05
N CYS A 213 -12.61 23.53 -2.19
CA CYS A 213 -13.24 23.40 -3.52
C CYS A 213 -13.13 22.00 -4.13
N HIS A 214 -12.66 20.98 -3.38
CA HIS A 214 -12.46 19.58 -3.86
C HIS A 214 -11.57 19.47 -5.11
N MET A 215 -10.64 20.38 -5.31
CA MET A 215 -9.71 20.38 -6.43
C MET A 215 -8.45 19.55 -6.12
N ALA A 216 -7.95 18.82 -7.11
CA ALA A 216 -6.70 18.08 -7.01
C ALA A 216 -5.44 18.94 -7.19
N ALA A 217 -5.59 20.16 -7.72
CA ALA A 217 -4.50 21.10 -7.94
C ALA A 217 -3.78 21.46 -6.62
N ARG A 218 -2.45 21.62 -6.69
CA ARG A 218 -1.62 22.04 -5.56
C ARG A 218 -0.48 22.91 -6.05
N ILE A 219 -0.07 23.88 -5.21
CA ILE A 219 1.15 24.67 -5.41
C ILE A 219 2.19 24.31 -4.34
N ASP A 220 3.47 24.54 -4.64
CA ASP A 220 4.58 24.37 -3.70
C ASP A 220 5.56 25.53 -3.85
N HIS A 221 5.96 26.13 -2.73
CA HIS A 221 6.88 27.27 -2.68
C HIS A 221 8.35 26.87 -2.71
N ARG A 222 8.63 25.58 -2.48
CA ARG A 222 9.99 25.04 -2.44
C ARG A 222 10.57 24.88 -3.84
N SER A 223 11.86 25.00 -3.97
CA SER A 223 12.55 24.67 -5.22
C SER A 223 12.42 23.17 -5.56
N TYR A 224 12.58 22.81 -6.82
CA TYR A 224 12.58 21.39 -7.24
C TYR A 224 13.56 20.54 -6.42
N LYS A 225 14.73 21.09 -6.10
CA LYS A 225 15.74 20.44 -5.26
C LYS A 225 15.22 20.15 -3.85
N GLU A 226 14.55 21.10 -3.24
CA GLU A 226 13.95 20.94 -1.89
C GLU A 226 12.73 20.02 -1.90
N GLN A 227 12.04 19.91 -3.03
CA GLN A 227 10.95 18.97 -3.25
C GLN A 227 11.44 17.55 -3.56
N GLY A 228 12.74 17.33 -3.79
CA GLY A 228 13.30 16.06 -4.26
C GLY A 228 12.93 15.72 -5.70
N ILE A 229 12.60 16.74 -6.51
CA ILE A 229 12.24 16.58 -7.93
C ILE A 229 13.49 16.79 -8.78
N ASP A 230 13.89 15.78 -9.53
CA ASP A 230 15.07 15.79 -10.39
C ASP A 230 14.80 16.49 -11.73
N LEU A 231 14.13 17.65 -11.71
CA LEU A 231 13.90 18.48 -12.89
C LEU A 231 14.75 19.74 -12.84
N ILE A 232 15.15 20.23 -14.01
CA ILE A 232 15.89 21.46 -14.15
C ILE A 232 14.90 22.63 -14.18
N PRO A 233 15.02 23.64 -13.30
CA PRO A 233 14.16 24.82 -13.34
C PRO A 233 14.48 25.68 -14.56
N THR A 234 13.43 26.29 -15.15
CA THR A 234 13.63 27.27 -16.23
C THR A 234 14.20 28.58 -15.67
N ILE A 235 14.92 29.29 -16.50
CA ILE A 235 15.50 30.61 -16.18
C ILE A 235 14.42 31.68 -16.35
N HIS A 236 14.33 32.61 -15.40
CA HIS A 236 13.39 33.72 -15.49
C HIS A 236 13.64 34.59 -16.75
N GLU A 237 12.63 34.71 -17.58
CA GLU A 237 12.63 35.58 -18.72
C GLU A 237 12.19 36.98 -18.29
N GLY A 238 13.08 37.95 -18.32
CA GLY A 238 12.71 39.36 -18.08
C GLY A 238 11.78 39.89 -19.16
N TYR A 239 11.20 41.10 -18.92
CA TYR A 239 10.27 41.73 -19.86
C TYR A 239 10.84 41.87 -21.28
N GLU A 240 12.10 42.27 -21.41
CA GLU A 240 12.75 42.46 -22.70
C GLU A 240 12.83 41.15 -23.49
N VAL A 241 13.28 40.07 -22.84
CA VAL A 241 13.36 38.73 -23.45
C VAL A 241 11.99 38.26 -23.93
N ARG A 242 10.95 38.38 -23.07
CA ARG A 242 9.57 38.04 -23.46
C ARG A 242 9.06 38.88 -24.62
N ALA A 243 9.37 40.18 -24.63
CA ALA A 243 8.96 41.08 -25.71
C ALA A 243 9.64 40.73 -27.07
N MET A 244 10.90 40.29 -27.02
CA MET A 244 11.63 39.81 -28.20
C MET A 244 11.07 38.46 -28.70
N GLU A 245 10.88 37.50 -27.80
CA GLU A 245 10.30 36.17 -28.13
C GLU A 245 8.89 36.30 -28.72
N LYS A 246 8.05 37.19 -28.19
CA LYS A 246 6.71 37.50 -28.76
C LYS A 246 6.78 38.07 -30.20
N LYS A 247 7.87 38.73 -30.56
CA LYS A 247 8.12 39.22 -31.90
C LYS A 247 8.76 38.14 -32.82
N GLY A 248 8.91 36.91 -32.36
CA GLY A 248 9.54 35.83 -33.08
C GLY A 248 11.08 35.88 -33.09
N ILE A 249 11.69 36.79 -32.30
CA ILE A 249 13.15 36.91 -32.18
C ILE A 249 13.60 35.89 -31.11
N LYS A 250 14.34 34.87 -31.56
CA LYS A 250 14.88 33.86 -30.65
C LYS A 250 15.99 34.44 -29.79
N THR A 251 15.84 34.31 -28.48
CA THR A 251 16.81 34.76 -27.49
C THR A 251 17.58 33.59 -26.89
N ILE A 252 18.77 33.82 -26.37
CA ILE A 252 19.59 32.77 -25.72
C ILE A 252 18.83 32.16 -24.54
N ILE A 253 18.18 32.99 -23.71
CA ILE A 253 17.39 32.54 -22.56
C ILE A 253 16.15 31.73 -23.01
N GLY A 254 15.46 32.19 -24.05
CA GLY A 254 14.32 31.49 -24.63
C GLY A 254 14.69 30.11 -25.19
N GLU A 255 15.79 30.04 -25.96
CA GLU A 255 16.30 28.76 -26.49
C GLU A 255 16.72 27.80 -25.35
N LEU A 256 17.42 28.33 -24.34
CA LEU A 256 17.81 27.53 -23.18
C LEU A 256 16.57 27.00 -22.41
N ASN A 257 15.55 27.81 -22.21
CA ASN A 257 14.31 27.39 -21.60
C ASN A 257 13.54 26.33 -22.41
N ARG A 258 13.58 26.45 -23.76
CA ARG A 258 13.02 25.40 -24.63
C ARG A 258 13.78 24.10 -24.47
N ALA A 259 15.10 24.14 -24.48
CA ALA A 259 15.94 22.96 -24.25
C ALA A 259 15.71 22.32 -22.87
N ILE A 260 15.60 23.13 -21.80
CA ILE A 260 15.29 22.66 -20.45
C ILE A 260 13.93 21.96 -20.42
N ARG A 261 12.89 22.55 -21.01
CA ARG A 261 11.55 21.94 -21.06
C ARG A 261 11.57 20.60 -21.81
N GLN A 262 12.23 20.55 -22.97
CA GLN A 262 12.39 19.34 -23.75
C GLN A 262 13.14 18.25 -22.97
N PHE A 263 14.25 18.61 -22.32
CA PHE A 263 15.01 17.69 -21.46
C PHE A 263 14.15 17.15 -20.31
N ASN A 264 13.46 18.01 -19.59
CA ASN A 264 12.58 17.60 -18.49
C ASN A 264 11.47 16.65 -18.97
N GLN A 265 10.87 16.91 -20.13
CA GLN A 265 9.85 16.05 -20.71
C GLN A 265 10.42 14.67 -21.08
N MET A 266 11.61 14.64 -21.69
CA MET A 266 12.31 13.37 -21.98
C MET A 266 12.65 12.61 -20.70
N PHE A 267 13.10 13.30 -19.66
CA PHE A 267 13.43 12.70 -18.37
C PHE A 267 12.20 12.08 -17.68
N ILE A 268 11.06 12.78 -17.69
CA ILE A 268 9.79 12.27 -17.15
C ILE A 268 9.37 11.01 -17.91
N SER A 269 9.36 11.06 -19.26
CA SER A 269 8.99 9.92 -20.10
C SER A 269 9.91 8.70 -19.88
N LEU A 270 11.22 8.94 -19.70
CA LEU A 270 12.18 7.88 -19.39
C LEU A 270 11.89 7.25 -18.01
N LYS A 271 11.59 8.06 -17.01
CA LYS A 271 11.26 7.61 -15.67
C LYS A 271 9.97 6.76 -15.65
N GLU A 272 8.95 7.18 -16.39
CA GLU A 272 7.71 6.42 -16.58
C GLU A 272 7.97 5.09 -17.30
N SER A 273 8.80 5.09 -18.32
CA SER A 273 9.19 3.87 -19.06
C SER A 273 9.95 2.89 -18.16
N ILE A 274 10.86 3.37 -17.32
CA ILE A 274 11.59 2.54 -16.34
C ILE A 274 10.61 1.95 -15.32
N GLN A 275 9.66 2.74 -14.82
CA GLN A 275 8.68 2.26 -13.88
C GLN A 275 7.77 1.19 -14.51
N TRP A 276 7.31 1.40 -15.73
CA TRP A 276 6.56 0.41 -16.48
C TRP A 276 7.35 -0.90 -16.68
N MET A 277 8.64 -0.80 -17.08
CA MET A 277 9.49 -2.00 -17.22
C MET A 277 9.68 -2.74 -15.91
N LYS A 278 9.82 -2.04 -14.78
CA LYS A 278 9.90 -2.68 -13.45
C LYS A 278 8.61 -3.43 -13.11
N THR A 279 7.45 -2.80 -13.33
CA THR A 279 6.16 -3.45 -13.09
C THR A 279 6.00 -4.68 -13.97
N ALA A 280 6.27 -4.56 -15.27
CA ALA A 280 6.21 -5.67 -16.22
C ALA A 280 7.18 -6.82 -15.85
N TYR A 281 8.37 -6.49 -15.34
CA TYR A 281 9.32 -7.49 -14.86
C TYR A 281 8.80 -8.26 -13.64
N GLU A 282 8.23 -7.56 -12.65
CA GLU A 282 7.65 -8.23 -11.48
C GLU A 282 6.42 -9.09 -11.85
N GLU A 283 5.58 -8.61 -12.76
CA GLU A 283 4.45 -9.39 -13.28
C GLU A 283 4.93 -10.66 -14.01
N MET A 284 5.96 -10.54 -14.86
CA MET A 284 6.56 -11.70 -15.54
C MET A 284 7.19 -12.69 -14.57
N LYS A 285 7.83 -12.19 -13.50
CA LYS A 285 8.42 -13.03 -12.46
C LYS A 285 7.36 -13.82 -11.70
N VAL A 286 6.25 -13.19 -11.32
CA VAL A 286 5.11 -13.84 -10.68
C VAL A 286 4.50 -14.89 -11.62
N GLU A 287 4.31 -14.56 -12.90
CA GLU A 287 3.78 -15.50 -13.88
C GLU A 287 4.73 -16.67 -14.14
N LEU A 288 6.04 -16.43 -14.14
CA LEU A 288 7.05 -17.51 -14.28
C LEU A 288 7.00 -18.45 -13.07
N ASP A 289 6.94 -17.90 -11.85
CA ASP A 289 6.82 -18.69 -10.61
C ASP A 289 5.52 -19.51 -10.61
N ARG A 290 4.42 -18.91 -11.03
CA ARG A 290 3.13 -19.60 -11.20
C ARG A 290 3.19 -20.75 -12.21
N ARG A 291 3.91 -20.59 -13.32
CA ARG A 291 4.10 -21.66 -14.30
C ARG A 291 4.96 -22.79 -13.77
N GLN A 292 6.02 -22.46 -13.03
CA GLN A 292 6.91 -23.46 -12.41
C GLN A 292 6.26 -24.15 -11.21
N ASN A 293 5.45 -23.42 -10.42
CA ASN A 293 4.79 -23.91 -9.22
C ASN A 293 3.26 -23.69 -9.30
N PRO A 294 2.57 -24.46 -10.16
CA PRO A 294 1.13 -24.33 -10.31
C PRO A 294 0.41 -24.70 -9.01
N THR A 295 -0.65 -23.98 -8.71
CA THR A 295 -1.53 -24.32 -7.58
C THR A 295 -2.13 -25.70 -7.77
N LEU A 296 -2.56 -26.33 -6.66
CA LEU A 296 -3.24 -27.63 -6.69
C LEU A 296 -4.49 -27.59 -7.60
N LEU A 297 -5.25 -26.51 -7.54
CA LEU A 297 -6.44 -26.30 -8.38
C LEU A 297 -6.10 -26.24 -9.87
N GLU A 298 -5.08 -25.47 -10.25
CA GLU A 298 -4.61 -25.37 -11.63
C GLU A 298 -4.10 -26.71 -12.16
N SER A 299 -3.38 -27.46 -11.34
CA SER A 299 -2.92 -28.79 -11.69
C SER A 299 -4.08 -29.78 -11.95
N LEU A 300 -5.12 -29.72 -11.13
CA LEU A 300 -6.34 -30.52 -11.33
C LEU A 300 -7.10 -30.07 -12.57
N GLN A 301 -7.24 -28.78 -12.80
CA GLN A 301 -7.90 -28.25 -13.99
C GLN A 301 -7.21 -28.73 -15.26
N ASP A 302 -5.88 -28.63 -15.35
CA ASP A 302 -5.11 -29.10 -16.48
C ASP A 302 -5.29 -30.60 -16.73
N TYR A 303 -5.30 -31.40 -15.66
CA TYR A 303 -5.52 -32.83 -15.77
C TYR A 303 -6.88 -33.16 -16.41
N TYR A 304 -7.94 -32.51 -15.92
CA TYR A 304 -9.28 -32.78 -16.43
C TYR A 304 -9.53 -32.15 -17.79
N ASP A 305 -8.93 -31.00 -18.12
CA ASP A 305 -8.97 -30.39 -19.44
C ASP A 305 -8.28 -31.28 -20.49
N LYS A 306 -7.10 -31.75 -20.23
CA LYS A 306 -6.40 -32.73 -21.12
C LYS A 306 -7.21 -34.02 -21.31
N LYS A 307 -7.89 -34.47 -20.28
CA LYS A 307 -8.72 -35.67 -20.33
C LYS A 307 -10.02 -35.46 -21.12
N THR A 308 -10.51 -34.21 -21.21
CA THR A 308 -11.75 -33.83 -21.91
C THR A 308 -11.52 -33.28 -23.31
N GLN A 309 -10.36 -32.65 -23.58
CA GLN A 309 -10.00 -32.05 -24.88
C GLN A 309 -9.30 -33.05 -25.81
N GLY A 310 -9.56 -32.88 -27.09
CA GLY A 310 -8.60 -33.28 -28.12
C GLY A 310 -8.71 -34.69 -28.72
N ARG A 311 -9.90 -35.32 -28.70
CA ARG A 311 -10.08 -36.56 -29.54
C ARG A 311 -10.96 -36.24 -30.75
N PRO A 312 -10.55 -36.63 -31.97
CA PRO A 312 -11.36 -36.44 -33.16
C PRO A 312 -12.74 -37.15 -33.02
N PRO A 313 -13.78 -36.68 -33.71
CA PRO A 313 -15.11 -37.26 -33.64
C PRO A 313 -15.05 -38.77 -34.00
N LEU A 314 -15.74 -39.59 -33.21
CA LEU A 314 -15.78 -41.02 -33.39
C LEU A 314 -16.76 -41.40 -34.52
N PRO A 315 -16.49 -42.42 -35.30
CA PRO A 315 -17.23 -42.72 -36.52
C PRO A 315 -18.66 -43.23 -36.29
N ASN A 316 -19.10 -43.46 -35.05
CA ASN A 316 -20.49 -43.88 -34.81
C ASN A 316 -21.11 -43.18 -33.58
N PHE A 317 -22.43 -43.01 -33.63
CA PHE A 317 -23.25 -42.32 -32.65
C PHE A 317 -23.15 -42.89 -31.23
N TYR A 318 -23.11 -44.18 -31.08
CA TYR A 318 -23.01 -44.85 -29.77
C TYR A 318 -21.65 -44.61 -29.09
N ALA A 319 -20.58 -44.61 -29.87
CA ALA A 319 -19.25 -44.28 -29.33
C ALA A 319 -19.17 -42.81 -28.91
N GLU A 320 -19.82 -41.91 -29.63
CA GLU A 320 -19.92 -40.49 -29.30
C GLU A 320 -20.76 -40.24 -28.03
N MET A 321 -21.91 -40.94 -27.87
CA MET A 321 -22.71 -40.90 -26.63
C MET A 321 -21.93 -41.44 -25.43
N LYS A 322 -21.19 -42.52 -25.57
CA LYS A 322 -20.35 -43.07 -24.49
C LYS A 322 -19.22 -42.14 -24.12
N ARG A 323 -18.65 -41.43 -25.09
CA ARG A 323 -17.64 -40.37 -24.85
C ARG A 323 -18.25 -39.18 -24.12
N LYS A 324 -19.44 -38.69 -24.52
CA LYS A 324 -20.16 -37.62 -23.81
C LYS A 324 -20.46 -37.99 -22.36
N GLY A 325 -20.88 -39.22 -22.10
CA GLY A 325 -21.08 -39.75 -20.75
C GLY A 325 -19.79 -39.74 -19.90
N LYS A 326 -18.64 -40.17 -20.50
CA LYS A 326 -17.34 -40.10 -19.82
C LYS A 326 -16.90 -38.67 -19.53
N ASN A 327 -17.14 -37.73 -20.44
CA ASN A 327 -16.81 -36.32 -20.23
C ASN A 327 -17.65 -35.75 -19.09
N LEU A 328 -18.93 -36.09 -19.00
CA LEU A 328 -19.81 -35.68 -17.89
C LEU A 328 -19.31 -36.28 -16.55
N SER A 329 -18.90 -37.57 -16.55
CA SER A 329 -18.31 -38.19 -15.36
C SER A 329 -17.02 -37.53 -14.93
N ASN A 330 -16.12 -37.16 -15.87
CA ASN A 330 -14.91 -36.39 -15.56
C ASN A 330 -15.21 -35.04 -14.95
N LEU A 331 -16.19 -34.32 -15.49
CA LEU A 331 -16.61 -33.03 -14.94
C LEU A 331 -17.18 -33.15 -13.52
N GLN A 332 -17.98 -34.22 -13.27
CA GLN A 332 -18.50 -34.51 -11.93
C GLN A 332 -17.38 -34.86 -10.94
N GLU A 333 -16.38 -35.63 -11.37
CA GLU A 333 -15.20 -35.94 -10.55
C GLU A 333 -14.39 -34.69 -10.23
N PHE A 334 -14.17 -33.82 -11.19
CA PHE A 334 -13.50 -32.54 -11.00
C PHE A 334 -14.26 -31.65 -9.99
N ALA A 335 -15.58 -31.50 -10.18
CA ALA A 335 -16.40 -30.73 -9.26
C ALA A 335 -16.37 -31.28 -7.83
N LYS A 336 -16.39 -32.61 -7.66
CA LYS A 336 -16.23 -33.27 -6.35
C LYS A 336 -14.86 -32.96 -5.74
N SER A 337 -13.79 -33.00 -6.56
CA SER A 337 -12.44 -32.71 -6.09
C SER A 337 -12.32 -31.26 -5.60
N ILE A 338 -12.83 -30.28 -6.37
CA ILE A 338 -12.84 -28.86 -5.95
C ILE A 338 -13.62 -28.69 -4.65
N ASN A 339 -14.84 -29.23 -4.59
CA ASN A 339 -15.68 -29.08 -3.42
C ASN A 339 -15.02 -29.67 -2.16
N TYR A 340 -14.37 -30.81 -2.29
CA TYR A 340 -13.61 -31.42 -1.20
C TYR A 340 -12.46 -30.51 -0.74
N LEU A 341 -11.64 -30.01 -1.66
CA LEU A 341 -10.51 -29.12 -1.36
C LEU A 341 -10.97 -27.84 -0.64
N GLN A 342 -12.06 -27.23 -1.12
CA GLN A 342 -12.63 -26.03 -0.50
C GLN A 342 -13.18 -26.32 0.90
N THR A 343 -13.91 -27.43 1.08
CA THR A 343 -14.50 -27.80 2.37
C THR A 343 -13.43 -28.05 3.43
N HIS A 344 -12.29 -28.61 3.04
CA HIS A 344 -11.19 -28.93 3.95
C HIS A 344 -10.06 -27.88 3.94
N GLN A 345 -10.23 -26.74 3.25
CA GLN A 345 -9.25 -25.64 3.16
C GLN A 345 -7.86 -26.09 2.69
N ILE A 346 -7.83 -27.00 1.71
CA ILE A 346 -6.61 -27.55 1.11
C ILE A 346 -6.26 -26.70 -0.13
N GLU A 347 -5.20 -25.92 -0.06
CA GLU A 347 -4.77 -25.01 -1.14
C GLU A 347 -3.51 -25.51 -1.86
N THR A 348 -2.65 -26.23 -1.15
CA THR A 348 -1.35 -26.69 -1.66
C THR A 348 -1.24 -28.21 -1.72
N MET A 349 -0.24 -28.69 -2.45
CA MET A 349 0.12 -30.13 -2.46
C MET A 349 0.59 -30.62 -1.10
N ASP A 350 1.16 -29.77 -0.28
CA ASP A 350 1.64 -30.13 1.05
C ASP A 350 0.47 -30.27 2.03
N ASP A 351 -0.53 -29.38 1.98
CA ASP A 351 -1.78 -29.54 2.74
C ASP A 351 -2.49 -30.85 2.38
N LEU A 352 -2.47 -31.20 1.08
CA LEU A 352 -3.07 -32.46 0.60
C LEU A 352 -2.32 -33.68 1.15
N LYS A 353 -0.98 -33.63 1.23
CA LYS A 353 -0.16 -34.70 1.83
C LYS A 353 -0.43 -34.81 3.34
N GLU A 354 -0.48 -33.70 4.04
CA GLU A 354 -0.80 -33.66 5.46
C GLU A 354 -2.15 -34.31 5.74
N ARG A 355 -3.17 -33.98 4.93
CA ARG A 355 -4.50 -34.63 5.05
C ARG A 355 -4.43 -36.13 4.79
N ILE A 356 -3.65 -36.58 3.82
CA ILE A 356 -3.43 -38.00 3.55
C ILE A 356 -2.76 -38.69 4.75
N ASP A 357 -1.80 -38.08 5.38
CA ASP A 357 -1.09 -38.64 6.53
C ASP A 357 -1.98 -38.72 7.76
N GLU A 358 -2.82 -37.71 8.03
CA GLU A 358 -3.86 -37.76 9.05
C GLU A 358 -4.80 -38.95 8.85
N LEU A 359 -5.36 -39.09 7.65
CA LEU A 359 -6.27 -40.17 7.32
C LEU A 359 -5.60 -41.55 7.41
N ASN A 360 -4.33 -41.68 6.98
CA ASN A 360 -3.52 -42.87 7.14
C ASN A 360 -3.35 -43.23 8.64
N GLY A 361 -3.11 -42.24 9.49
CA GLY A 361 -3.03 -42.43 10.94
C GLY A 361 -4.30 -43.05 11.51
N VAL A 362 -5.46 -42.44 11.23
CA VAL A 362 -6.77 -42.90 11.70
C VAL A 362 -7.05 -44.33 11.20
N VAL A 363 -6.84 -44.60 9.91
CA VAL A 363 -7.04 -45.92 9.31
C VAL A 363 -6.10 -46.99 9.91
N SER A 364 -4.86 -46.62 10.22
CA SER A 364 -3.85 -47.48 10.84
C SER A 364 -4.24 -47.89 12.26
N VAL A 365 -4.68 -46.92 13.09
CA VAL A 365 -5.17 -47.18 14.46
C VAL A 365 -6.34 -48.15 14.41
N GLY A 366 -7.37 -47.89 13.61
CA GLY A 366 -8.52 -48.78 13.48
C GLY A 366 -8.18 -50.19 12.98
N LYS A 367 -7.17 -50.32 12.08
CA LYS A 367 -6.66 -51.64 11.66
C LYS A 367 -6.02 -52.42 12.81
N LYS A 368 -5.24 -51.70 13.66
CA LYS A 368 -4.58 -52.30 14.81
C LYS A 368 -5.58 -52.82 15.81
N GLU A 369 -6.58 -52.01 16.15
CA GLU A 369 -7.66 -52.41 17.09
C GLU A 369 -8.46 -53.62 16.58
N ILE A 370 -8.80 -53.62 15.29
CA ILE A 370 -9.48 -54.80 14.68
C ILE A 370 -8.58 -56.05 14.75
N SER A 371 -7.26 -55.91 14.51
CA SER A 371 -6.31 -57.01 14.60
C SER A 371 -6.24 -57.59 16.02
N GLU A 372 -6.14 -56.71 17.02
CA GLU A 372 -6.10 -57.13 18.44
C GLU A 372 -7.36 -57.89 18.84
N LYS A 373 -8.55 -57.38 18.47
CA LYS A 373 -9.81 -58.07 18.74
C LYS A 373 -9.96 -59.39 18.02
N ARG A 374 -9.44 -59.51 16.77
CA ARG A 374 -9.38 -60.77 16.03
C ARG A 374 -8.45 -61.78 16.68
N GLU A 375 -7.35 -61.37 17.26
CA GLU A 375 -6.47 -62.27 18.02
C GLU A 375 -7.16 -62.77 19.30
N GLN A 376 -7.89 -61.93 20.01
CA GLN A 376 -8.68 -62.30 21.16
C GLN A 376 -9.76 -63.32 20.79
N LEU A 377 -10.48 -63.08 19.68
CA LEU A 377 -11.50 -63.98 19.17
C LEU A 377 -10.89 -65.34 18.82
N LYS A 378 -9.76 -65.37 18.13
CA LYS A 378 -9.02 -66.59 17.75
C LYS A 378 -8.53 -67.39 18.97
N LYS A 379 -8.09 -66.71 20.03
CA LYS A 379 -7.73 -67.36 21.31
C LYS A 379 -8.93 -68.06 21.91
N LEU A 380 -10.12 -67.42 22.00
CA LEU A 380 -11.33 -68.04 22.50
C LEU A 380 -11.79 -69.20 21.64
N GLU A 381 -11.74 -69.11 20.34
CA GLU A 381 -12.05 -70.20 19.41
C GLU A 381 -11.13 -71.41 19.61
N ASN A 382 -9.83 -71.19 19.86
CA ASN A 382 -8.90 -72.25 20.18
C ASN A 382 -9.18 -72.91 21.51
N LEU A 383 -9.54 -72.15 22.55
CA LEU A 383 -9.90 -72.67 23.85
C LEU A 383 -11.18 -73.57 23.76
N GLU A 384 -12.19 -73.15 22.98
CA GLU A 384 -13.39 -73.96 22.72
C GLU A 384 -13.05 -75.26 22.02
N LYS A 385 -12.18 -75.22 20.97
CA LYS A 385 -11.70 -76.45 20.27
C LYS A 385 -11.02 -77.42 21.26
N MET A 386 -10.18 -76.87 22.17
CA MET A 386 -9.51 -77.69 23.18
C MET A 386 -10.51 -78.29 24.17
N ALA A 387 -11.56 -77.52 24.59
CA ALA A 387 -12.61 -78.01 25.42
C ALA A 387 -13.43 -79.16 24.77
N GLU A 388 -13.70 -79.05 23.46
CA GLU A 388 -14.38 -80.11 22.70
C GLU A 388 -13.52 -81.35 22.58
N VAL A 389 -12.21 -81.22 22.37
CA VAL A 389 -11.24 -82.35 22.34
C VAL A 389 -11.25 -83.05 23.67
N ILE A 390 -11.27 -82.33 24.81
CA ILE A 390 -11.36 -82.97 26.16
C ILE A 390 -12.66 -83.74 26.28
N LYS A 391 -13.81 -83.12 25.95
CA LYS A 391 -15.11 -83.73 26.03
C LYS A 391 -15.18 -85.03 25.17
N THR A 392 -14.70 -84.98 23.93
CA THR A 392 -14.74 -86.11 22.98
C THR A 392 -13.85 -87.29 23.40
N ASN A 393 -12.67 -86.99 23.95
CA ASN A 393 -11.68 -87.99 24.32
C ASN A 393 -11.77 -88.42 25.81
N GLN A 394 -12.64 -87.82 26.59
CA GLN A 394 -12.85 -88.18 28.02
C GLN A 394 -13.10 -89.70 28.20
N PRO A 395 -13.99 -90.34 27.44
CA PRO A 395 -14.22 -91.84 27.56
C PRO A 395 -12.96 -92.66 27.36
N LEU A 396 -12.09 -92.25 26.41
CA LEU A 396 -10.82 -92.91 26.11
C LEU A 396 -9.83 -92.79 27.29
N ILE A 397 -9.80 -91.62 27.95
CA ILE A 397 -8.98 -91.34 29.16
C ILE A 397 -9.54 -92.14 30.36
N ASP A 398 -10.85 -92.18 30.50
CA ASP A 398 -11.49 -92.93 31.57
C ASP A 398 -11.20 -94.39 31.45
N GLU A 399 -11.23 -94.95 30.25
CA GLU A 399 -10.82 -96.34 29.96
C GLU A 399 -9.34 -96.57 30.26
N TYR A 400 -8.44 -95.67 29.79
CA TYR A 400 -7.00 -95.65 30.10
C TYR A 400 -6.74 -95.69 31.60
N ASN A 401 -7.49 -95.02 32.41
CA ASN A 401 -7.32 -94.87 33.86
C ASN A 401 -7.89 -96.16 34.58
N ARG A 402 -8.81 -96.94 33.98
CA ARG A 402 -9.38 -98.17 34.57
C ARG A 402 -8.42 -99.33 34.60
N PHE A 403 -7.35 -99.32 33.71
CA PHE A 403 -6.39 -100.39 33.71
C PHE A 403 -5.51 -100.40 34.97
N TYR A 404 -5.71 -101.35 35.84
CA TYR A 404 -4.89 -101.60 37.02
C TYR A 404 -3.53 -102.17 36.72
N PHE A 405 -3.40 -103.04 35.67
CA PHE A 405 -2.16 -103.74 35.29
C PHE A 405 -1.32 -102.85 34.30
N GLN A 406 -0.11 -102.62 34.68
CA GLN A 406 0.81 -101.68 33.95
C GLN A 406 1.03 -102.11 32.49
N LYS A 407 1.18 -103.47 32.20
CA LYS A 407 1.35 -104.01 30.81
C LYS A 407 0.15 -103.70 29.91
N ARG A 408 -1.08 -103.87 30.41
CA ARG A 408 -2.29 -103.55 29.64
C ARG A 408 -2.46 -102.08 29.41
N ARG A 409 -2.14 -101.26 30.42
CA ARG A 409 -2.17 -99.77 30.37
C ARG A 409 -1.16 -99.25 29.35
N GLU A 410 0.06 -99.80 29.32
CA GLU A 410 1.09 -99.43 28.33
C GLU A 410 0.68 -99.83 26.92
N LYS A 411 0.13 -101.04 26.68
CA LYS A 411 -0.38 -101.43 25.37
C LYS A 411 -1.48 -100.52 24.87
N TYR A 412 -2.41 -100.16 25.70
CA TYR A 412 -3.51 -99.20 25.40
C TYR A 412 -2.95 -97.80 25.13
N TYR A 413 -1.99 -97.35 25.89
CA TYR A 413 -1.31 -96.08 25.64
C TYR A 413 -0.62 -96.03 24.31
N GLN A 414 0.10 -97.06 23.91
CA GLN A 414 0.74 -97.09 22.61
C GLN A 414 -0.25 -97.13 21.44
N GLN A 415 -1.40 -97.69 21.62
CA GLN A 415 -2.48 -97.69 20.63
C GLN A 415 -3.11 -96.30 20.44
N HIS A 416 -3.28 -95.53 21.54
CA HIS A 416 -3.93 -94.27 21.56
C HIS A 416 -2.98 -93.08 21.96
N LYS A 417 -1.74 -93.21 21.69
CA LYS A 417 -0.66 -92.27 22.13
C LYS A 417 -0.88 -90.85 21.67
N LYS A 418 -1.35 -90.68 20.46
CA LYS A 418 -1.60 -89.36 19.89
C LYS A 418 -2.75 -88.65 20.61
N GLU A 419 -3.86 -89.34 20.78
CA GLU A 419 -5.10 -88.87 21.41
C GLU A 419 -4.87 -88.52 22.91
N ILE A 420 -4.20 -89.43 23.63
CA ILE A 420 -3.90 -89.25 25.06
C ILE A 420 -2.94 -88.11 25.28
N ASN A 421 -1.87 -87.99 24.45
CA ASN A 421 -0.94 -86.83 24.58
C ASN A 421 -1.60 -85.51 24.20
N TYR A 422 -2.45 -85.51 23.18
CA TYR A 422 -3.15 -84.32 22.76
C TYR A 422 -4.20 -83.86 23.84
N TYR A 423 -4.93 -84.84 24.39
CA TYR A 423 -5.83 -84.58 25.52
C TYR A 423 -5.06 -83.96 26.70
N ARG A 424 -3.97 -84.51 27.15
CA ARG A 424 -3.13 -84.00 28.24
C ARG A 424 -2.58 -82.60 27.97
N LYS A 425 -2.27 -82.30 26.72
CA LYS A 425 -1.86 -80.96 26.32
C LYS A 425 -3.02 -79.99 26.46
N CYS A 426 -4.17 -80.29 25.93
CA CYS A 426 -5.39 -79.50 26.03
C CYS A 426 -5.81 -79.30 27.50
N GLU A 427 -5.75 -80.35 28.31
CA GLU A 427 -6.07 -80.29 29.74
C GLU A 427 -5.14 -79.33 30.51
N ARG A 428 -3.86 -79.36 30.25
CA ARG A 428 -2.89 -78.43 30.85
C ARG A 428 -3.16 -76.99 30.48
N GLU A 429 -3.44 -76.71 29.25
CA GLU A 429 -3.72 -75.34 28.80
C GLU A 429 -5.07 -74.84 29.29
N LEU A 430 -6.10 -75.69 29.27
CA LEU A 430 -7.44 -75.30 29.80
C LEU A 430 -7.50 -75.12 31.30
N LYS A 431 -6.59 -75.75 32.08
CA LYS A 431 -6.52 -75.63 33.53
C LYS A 431 -6.42 -74.19 34.02
N GLN A 432 -5.78 -73.30 33.21
CA GLN A 432 -5.61 -71.87 33.50
C GLN A 432 -6.89 -71.03 33.22
N HIS A 433 -7.87 -71.62 32.52
CA HIS A 433 -9.06 -70.97 32.01
C HIS A 433 -10.38 -71.50 32.59
N LEU A 434 -10.28 -72.39 33.59
CA LEU A 434 -11.44 -72.95 34.28
C LEU A 434 -12.12 -71.91 35.20
N ASP A 435 -13.41 -72.07 35.41
CA ASP A 435 -14.16 -71.24 36.33
C ASP A 435 -13.82 -71.56 37.81
N LYS A 436 -14.39 -70.79 38.75
CA LYS A 436 -14.19 -71.02 40.19
C LYS A 436 -14.65 -72.41 40.69
N ASN A 437 -15.44 -73.14 39.89
CA ASN A 437 -15.95 -74.45 40.15
C ASN A 437 -15.16 -75.53 39.38
N GLY A 438 -14.07 -75.17 38.75
CA GLY A 438 -13.23 -76.11 37.94
C GLY A 438 -13.89 -76.56 36.63
N LYS A 439 -14.93 -75.86 36.17
CA LYS A 439 -15.61 -76.19 34.89
C LYS A 439 -15.18 -75.24 33.76
N VAL A 440 -15.24 -75.72 32.52
CA VAL A 440 -14.99 -74.89 31.34
C VAL A 440 -16.14 -73.91 31.16
N PRO A 441 -15.90 -72.56 31.15
CA PRO A 441 -16.98 -71.56 31.12
C PRO A 441 -17.47 -71.30 29.68
N THR A 442 -18.00 -72.30 29.02
CA THR A 442 -18.41 -72.28 27.60
C THR A 442 -19.46 -71.24 27.29
N ALA A 443 -20.41 -71.00 28.20
CA ALA A 443 -21.46 -70.01 28.03
C ALA A 443 -20.89 -68.57 28.07
N ARG A 444 -19.91 -68.35 28.94
CA ARG A 444 -19.18 -67.05 28.99
C ARG A 444 -18.36 -66.80 27.72
N TRP A 445 -17.60 -67.80 27.25
CA TRP A 445 -16.83 -67.68 26.04
C TRP A 445 -17.69 -67.44 24.80
N LYS A 446 -18.85 -68.08 24.71
CA LYS A 446 -19.81 -67.84 23.62
C LYS A 446 -20.28 -66.38 23.59
N ARG A 447 -20.61 -65.83 24.76
CA ARG A 447 -21.02 -64.41 24.86
C ARG A 447 -19.87 -63.47 24.50
N GLU A 448 -18.67 -63.67 25.06
CA GLU A 448 -17.48 -62.86 24.76
C GLU A 448 -17.12 -62.89 23.28
N LYS A 449 -17.30 -64.05 22.58
CA LYS A 449 -17.09 -64.15 21.13
C LYS A 449 -18.09 -63.30 20.35
N GLU A 450 -19.37 -63.31 20.73
CA GLU A 450 -20.39 -62.51 20.07
C GLU A 450 -20.12 -61.01 20.31
N GLU A 451 -19.75 -60.60 21.52
CA GLU A 451 -19.35 -59.25 21.83
C GLU A 451 -18.14 -58.81 21.00
N LEU A 452 -17.11 -59.65 20.86
CA LEU A 452 -15.94 -59.34 20.03
C LEU A 452 -16.28 -59.27 18.52
N ARG A 453 -17.16 -60.11 18.01
CA ARG A 453 -17.62 -60.07 16.62
C ARG A 453 -18.39 -58.79 16.32
N THR A 454 -19.32 -58.44 17.19
CA THR A 454 -20.08 -57.17 17.10
C THR A 454 -19.12 -55.98 17.09
N ALA A 455 -18.21 -55.92 18.07
CA ALA A 455 -17.23 -54.84 18.15
C ALA A 455 -16.29 -54.75 16.93
N ILE A 456 -15.93 -55.92 16.30
CA ILE A 456 -15.13 -55.92 15.07
C ILE A 456 -15.94 -55.36 13.88
N GLU A 457 -17.23 -55.67 13.77
CA GLU A 457 -18.09 -55.13 12.71
C GLU A 457 -18.35 -53.66 12.90
N GLU A 458 -18.56 -53.16 14.11
CA GLU A 458 -18.69 -51.75 14.45
C GLU A 458 -17.41 -50.97 14.07
N LEU A 459 -16.24 -51.45 14.48
CA LEU A 459 -14.95 -50.83 14.11
C LEU A 459 -14.68 -50.85 12.62
N LYS A 460 -15.15 -51.85 11.87
CA LYS A 460 -15.07 -51.87 10.42
C LYS A 460 -15.99 -50.80 9.80
N ALA A 461 -17.22 -50.69 10.30
CA ALA A 461 -18.17 -49.70 9.82
C ALA A 461 -17.66 -48.25 10.08
N ASP A 462 -17.17 -47.98 11.27
CA ASP A 462 -16.62 -46.66 11.66
C ASP A 462 -15.40 -46.30 10.85
N LYS A 463 -14.57 -47.25 10.48
CA LYS A 463 -13.38 -47.02 9.68
C LYS A 463 -13.68 -46.81 8.19
N GLN A 464 -14.75 -47.38 7.65
CA GLN A 464 -15.06 -47.39 6.21
C GLN A 464 -15.11 -45.96 5.61
N PRO A 465 -15.77 -44.94 6.22
CA PRO A 465 -15.78 -43.60 5.68
C PRO A 465 -14.38 -42.99 5.51
N TYR A 466 -13.51 -43.20 6.48
CA TYR A 466 -12.11 -42.71 6.41
C TYR A 466 -11.29 -43.41 5.34
N GLN A 467 -11.55 -44.69 5.07
CA GLN A 467 -10.91 -45.44 3.98
C GLN A 467 -11.36 -44.93 2.61
N ASP A 468 -12.65 -44.66 2.46
CA ASP A 468 -13.23 -44.12 1.25
C ASP A 468 -12.71 -42.69 0.97
N GLU A 469 -12.65 -41.86 2.00
CA GLU A 469 -12.06 -40.50 1.92
C GLU A 469 -10.58 -40.59 1.54
N LEU A 470 -9.80 -41.43 2.20
CA LEU A 470 -8.37 -41.62 1.90
C LEU A 470 -8.14 -42.06 0.44
N ALA A 471 -8.97 -42.97 -0.05
CA ALA A 471 -8.90 -43.41 -1.44
C ALA A 471 -9.21 -42.26 -2.41
N PHE A 472 -10.19 -41.44 -2.08
CA PHE A 472 -10.55 -40.29 -2.89
C PHE A 472 -9.43 -39.22 -2.89
N VAL A 473 -8.88 -38.87 -1.75
CA VAL A 473 -7.81 -37.88 -1.64
C VAL A 473 -6.53 -38.31 -2.35
N LYS A 474 -6.16 -39.57 -2.25
CA LYS A 474 -5.04 -40.16 -3.02
C LYS A 474 -5.28 -40.11 -4.53
N LYS A 475 -6.52 -40.30 -4.97
CA LYS A 475 -6.87 -40.12 -6.39
C LYS A 475 -6.69 -38.68 -6.84
N VAL A 476 -7.10 -37.70 -6.03
CA VAL A 476 -6.90 -36.27 -6.29
C VAL A 476 -5.40 -35.95 -6.39
N GLN A 477 -4.59 -36.44 -5.47
CA GLN A 477 -3.13 -36.29 -5.50
C GLN A 477 -2.55 -36.87 -6.80
N THR A 478 -2.94 -38.07 -7.18
CA THR A 478 -2.46 -38.72 -8.41
C THR A 478 -2.80 -37.90 -9.65
N CYS A 479 -3.99 -37.31 -9.72
CA CYS A 479 -4.39 -36.45 -10.84
C CYS A 479 -3.52 -35.21 -10.94
N ALA A 480 -3.23 -34.55 -9.81
CA ALA A 480 -2.37 -33.37 -9.75
C ALA A 480 -0.90 -33.70 -10.10
N ASP A 481 -0.38 -34.85 -9.62
CA ASP A 481 0.98 -35.32 -9.92
C ASP A 481 1.16 -35.64 -11.42
N ILE A 482 0.14 -36.19 -12.06
CA ILE A 482 0.17 -36.46 -13.52
C ILE A 482 0.22 -35.13 -14.27
N ALA A 483 -0.62 -34.17 -13.93
CA ALA A 483 -0.62 -32.88 -14.60
C ALA A 483 0.73 -32.17 -14.47
N ARG A 484 1.33 -32.21 -13.28
CA ARG A 484 2.66 -31.65 -13.03
C ARG A 484 3.74 -32.28 -13.90
N ARG A 485 3.80 -33.60 -13.95
CA ARG A 485 4.75 -34.32 -14.80
C ARG A 485 4.56 -34.01 -16.28
N ASP A 486 3.32 -33.95 -16.74
CA ASP A 486 3.00 -33.58 -18.12
C ASP A 486 3.48 -32.16 -18.49
N ARG A 487 3.42 -31.21 -17.55
CA ARG A 487 3.97 -29.85 -17.75
C ARG A 487 5.49 -29.90 -17.83
N GLU A 488 6.15 -30.57 -16.88
CA GLU A 488 7.61 -30.68 -16.83
C GLU A 488 8.16 -31.32 -18.15
N MET A 489 7.46 -32.29 -18.70
CA MET A 489 7.82 -32.92 -19.99
C MET A 489 7.63 -31.97 -21.18
N ALA A 490 6.54 -31.20 -21.20
CA ALA A 490 6.28 -30.21 -22.25
C ALA A 490 7.30 -29.06 -22.26
N GLU A 491 7.75 -28.62 -21.08
CA GLU A 491 8.79 -27.59 -20.92
C GLU A 491 10.17 -28.11 -21.36
N ALA A 492 10.51 -29.35 -21.04
CA ALA A 492 11.76 -29.99 -21.48
C ALA A 492 11.83 -30.12 -23.03
N ASP A 493 10.72 -30.43 -23.69
CA ASP A 493 10.63 -30.50 -25.15
C ASP A 493 10.77 -29.12 -25.83
N THR A 494 10.31 -28.05 -25.18
CA THR A 494 10.44 -26.67 -25.69
C THR A 494 11.85 -26.10 -25.50
N SER A 495 12.52 -26.42 -24.39
CA SER A 495 13.89 -25.99 -24.12
C SER A 495 14.96 -26.74 -24.94
N GLY A 496 14.64 -27.93 -25.47
CA GLY A 496 15.52 -28.72 -26.37
C GLY A 496 15.47 -28.28 -27.85
N ARG A 497 14.56 -27.34 -28.21
CA ARG A 497 14.41 -26.82 -29.59
C ARG A 497 14.89 -25.40 -29.79
N SER A 498 15.37 -24.71 -28.73
CA SER A 498 16.04 -23.43 -28.76
C SER A 498 17.56 -23.63 -28.62
#